data_ae56f5a859d9a43c083588a32e5ed2dc
#
_entry.id   ae56f5a859d9a43c083588a32e5ed2dc
#
_cell.length_a   1.000
_cell.length_b   1.000
_cell.length_c   1.000
_cell.angle_alpha   90.00
_cell.angle_beta   90.00
_cell.angle_gamma   90.00
#
_symmetry.space_group_name_H-M   'P 1'
#
loop_
_entity.id
_entity.type
_entity.pdbx_description
1 polymer ?
#
loop_
_entity_poly.entity_id
_entity_poly.type
_entity_poly.pdbx_seq_one_letter_code
_entity_poly.pdbx_strand_id
1 'polypeptide(L)' 'MVTFTKDEIYTATEVVRNFSSVLSRVGASELKRAVIVKNNKFEAVLLNMEEYERLCEAVSVLE' A
#
# COMPACT_ATOMS: atom_id res chain seq x y z
N MET A 1 4.12 -1.61 -16.05
CA MET A 1 4.47 -0.53 -15.10
C MET A 1 3.35 -0.31 -14.08
N VAL A 2 3.72 -0.18 -12.83
CA VAL A 2 2.73 0.04 -11.77
C VAL A 2 2.52 1.55 -11.63
N THR A 3 1.26 1.98 -11.65
CA THR A 3 0.92 3.38 -11.44
C THR A 3 0.17 3.55 -10.14
N PHE A 4 0.45 4.66 -9.44
CA PHE A 4 -0.20 4.98 -8.18
C PHE A 4 -0.85 6.34 -8.28
N THR A 5 -1.97 6.53 -7.58
CA THR A 5 -2.63 7.82 -7.51
C THR A 5 -2.01 8.62 -6.36
N LYS A 6 -2.20 9.93 -6.38
CA LYS A 6 -1.72 10.79 -5.30
C LYS A 6 -2.27 10.38 -3.94
N ASP A 7 -3.50 9.91 -3.92
CA ASP A 7 -4.15 9.50 -2.67
C ASP A 7 -3.51 8.27 -2.06
N GLU A 8 -2.78 7.51 -2.85
CA GLU A 8 -2.11 6.29 -2.40
C GLU A 8 -0.68 6.54 -1.93
N ILE A 9 -0.13 7.72 -2.21
CA ILE A 9 1.28 8.01 -1.92
C ILE A 9 1.42 8.79 -0.61
N TYR A 10 2.22 8.27 0.30
CA TYR A 10 2.51 8.89 1.59
C TYR A 10 4.02 8.93 1.82
N THR A 11 4.48 10.00 2.45
CA THR A 11 5.88 10.01 2.91
C THR A 11 6.00 9.14 4.17
N ALA A 12 7.22 8.69 4.45
CA ALA A 12 7.47 7.91 5.66
C ALA A 12 7.05 8.68 6.91
N THR A 13 7.30 9.99 6.93
CA THR A 13 6.91 10.86 8.06
C THR A 13 5.40 10.89 8.24
N GLU A 14 4.66 11.03 7.15
CA GLU A 14 3.19 11.03 7.19
C GLU A 14 2.65 9.70 7.74
N VAL A 15 3.24 8.60 7.30
CA VAL A 15 2.83 7.28 7.78
C VAL A 15 3.06 7.14 9.27
N VAL A 16 4.23 7.57 9.76
CA VAL A 16 4.54 7.50 11.19
C VAL A 16 3.56 8.31 12.01
N ARG A 17 3.25 9.53 11.56
CA ARG A 17 2.34 10.42 12.29
C ARG A 17 0.90 9.94 12.29
N ASN A 18 0.48 9.31 11.22
CA ASN A 18 -0.92 8.96 11.01
C ASN A 18 -1.12 7.47 10.74
N PHE A 19 -0.27 6.65 11.31
CA PHE A 19 -0.27 5.22 11.00
C PHE A 19 -1.63 4.56 11.21
N SER A 20 -2.28 4.82 12.33
CA SER A 20 -3.60 4.24 12.61
C SER A 20 -4.63 4.62 11.56
N SER A 21 -4.61 5.88 11.14
CA SER A 21 -5.54 6.37 10.12
C SER A 21 -5.26 5.72 8.77
N VAL A 22 -3.99 5.65 8.37
CA VAL A 22 -3.60 5.03 7.10
C VAL A 22 -3.98 3.55 7.12
N LEU A 23 -3.67 2.86 8.21
CA LEU A 23 -3.98 1.45 8.35
C LEU A 23 -5.49 1.19 8.28
N SER A 24 -6.30 2.03 8.93
CA SER A 24 -7.75 1.90 8.89
C SER A 24 -8.30 2.08 7.48
N ARG A 25 -7.78 3.05 6.75
CA ARG A 25 -8.23 3.31 5.38
C ARG A 25 -7.89 2.16 4.44
N VAL A 26 -6.70 1.62 4.58
CA VAL A 26 -6.27 0.47 3.77
C VAL A 26 -7.06 -0.77 4.17
N GLY A 27 -7.23 -0.99 5.47
CA GLY A 27 -7.97 -2.15 5.98
C GLY A 27 -9.45 -2.14 5.61
N ALA A 28 -10.05 -0.95 5.55
CA ALA A 28 -11.45 -0.78 5.15
C ALA A 28 -11.63 -0.74 3.63
N SER A 29 -10.57 -0.91 2.89
CA SER A 29 -10.57 -0.87 1.41
C SER A 29 -10.93 0.50 0.82
N GLU A 30 -10.81 1.57 1.60
CA GLU A 30 -10.93 2.93 1.07
C GLU A 30 -9.76 3.24 0.15
N LEU A 31 -8.60 2.70 0.49
CA LEU A 31 -7.43 2.72 -0.37
C LEU A 31 -7.07 1.27 -0.70
N LYS A 32 -6.72 1.02 -1.94
CA LYS A 32 -6.24 -0.32 -2.32
C LYS A 32 -4.88 -0.60 -1.71
N ARG A 33 -4.07 0.44 -1.61
CA ARG A 33 -2.71 0.33 -1.10
C ARG A 33 -2.23 1.71 -0.66
N ALA A 34 -1.22 1.72 0.17
CA ALA A 34 -0.52 2.95 0.53
C ALA A 34 0.94 2.77 0.17
N VAL A 35 1.46 3.61 -0.72
CA VAL A 35 2.84 3.55 -1.16
C VAL A 35 3.65 4.50 -0.29
N ILE A 36 4.71 4.00 0.30
CA ILE A 36 5.53 4.76 1.23
C ILE A 36 6.79 5.25 0.53
N VAL A 37 6.97 6.56 0.52
CA VAL A 37 8.12 7.22 -0.10
C VAL A 37 9.07 7.71 0.98
N LYS A 38 10.34 7.43 0.78
CA LYS A 38 11.39 7.90 1.66
C LYS A 38 12.58 8.30 0.81
N ASN A 39 13.13 9.50 1.07
CA ASN A 39 14.26 10.03 0.30
C ASN A 39 14.01 10.02 -1.21
N ASN A 40 12.80 10.42 -1.60
CA ASN A 40 12.37 10.46 -3.00
C ASN A 40 12.33 9.11 -3.70
N LYS A 41 12.28 8.03 -2.94
CA LYS A 41 12.18 6.67 -3.48
C LYS A 41 10.96 5.96 -2.94
N PHE A 42 10.34 5.14 -3.76
CA PHE A 42 9.30 4.24 -3.30
C PHE A 42 9.97 3.12 -2.50
N GLU A 43 9.76 3.11 -1.20
CA GLU A 43 10.42 2.16 -0.31
C GLU A 43 9.58 0.93 0.00
N ALA A 44 8.27 1.12 0.15
CA ALA A 44 7.41 0.05 0.61
C ALA A 44 5.97 0.29 0.19
N VAL A 45 5.18 -0.76 0.26
CA VAL A 45 3.75 -0.69 -0.02
C VAL A 45 3.01 -1.37 1.12
N LEU A 46 1.97 -0.70 1.63
CA LEU A 46 1.08 -1.26 2.63
C LEU A 46 -0.19 -1.73 1.92
N LEU A 47 -0.50 -3.01 2.02
CA LEU A 47 -1.66 -3.62 1.40
C LEU A 47 -2.59 -4.19 2.45
N ASN A 48 -3.90 -4.24 2.17
CA ASN A 48 -4.76 -5.01 3.04
C ASN A 48 -4.59 -6.50 2.73
N MET A 49 -5.06 -7.35 3.64
CA MET A 49 -4.85 -8.80 3.50
C MET A 49 -5.48 -9.38 2.24
N GLU A 50 -6.66 -8.88 1.86
CA GLU A 50 -7.33 -9.38 0.65
C GLU A 50 -6.51 -9.12 -0.60
N GLU A 51 -5.95 -7.93 -0.71
CA GLU A 51 -5.12 -7.58 -1.87
C GLU A 51 -3.84 -8.42 -1.90
N TYR A 52 -3.24 -8.62 -0.74
CA TYR A 52 -2.04 -9.43 -0.64
C TYR A 52 -2.32 -10.88 -1.04
N GLU A 53 -3.41 -11.44 -0.53
CA GLU A 53 -3.78 -12.82 -0.85
C GLU A 53 -4.09 -12.99 -2.33
N ARG A 54 -4.75 -11.99 -2.92
CA ARG A 54 -5.04 -11.99 -4.36
C ARG A 54 -3.75 -12.02 -5.19
N LEU A 55 -2.75 -11.25 -4.80
CA LEU A 55 -1.46 -11.24 -5.47
C LEU A 55 -0.76 -12.58 -5.35
N CYS A 56 -0.81 -13.18 -4.16
CA CYS A 56 -0.21 -14.49 -3.93
C CYS A 56 -0.88 -15.57 -4.77
N GLU A 57 -2.21 -15.54 -4.88
CA GLU A 57 -2.94 -16.48 -5.70
C GLU A 57 -2.59 -16.33 -7.18
N ALA A 58 -2.46 -15.09 -7.65
CA ALA A 58 -2.08 -14.83 -9.04
C ALA A 58 -0.70 -15.40 -9.35
N VAL A 59 0.24 -15.26 -8.43
CA VAL A 59 1.58 -15.83 -8.58
C VAL A 59 1.54 -17.35 -8.56
N SER A 60 0.75 -17.92 -7.65
CA SER A 60 0.63 -19.39 -7.56
C SER A 60 0.09 -20.01 -8.84
N VAL A 61 -0.84 -19.34 -9.49
CA VAL A 61 -1.40 -19.82 -10.76
C VAL A 61 -0.34 -19.86 -11.86
N LEU A 62 0.61 -18.95 -11.82
CA LEU A 62 1.67 -18.88 -12.82
C LEU A 62 2.79 -19.89 -12.58
N GLU A 63 2.88 -20.42 -11.39
CA GLU A 63 3.86 -21.46 -11.05
C GLU A 63 3.34 -22.82 -11.45
#